data_a2651dff5686e33298c96482714655e3
#
_entry.id   a2651dff5686e33298c96482714655e3
#
_cell.length_a   1.000
_cell.length_b   1.000
_cell.length_c   1.000
_cell.angle_alpha   90.00
_cell.angle_beta   90.00
_cell.angle_gamma   90.00
#
_symmetry.space_group_name_H-M   'P 1'
#
loop_
_entity.id
_entity.type
_entity.pdbx_description
1 polymer ?
#
loop_
_entity_poly.entity_id
_entity_poly.type
_entity_poly.pdbx_seq_one_letter_code
_entity_poly.pdbx_strand_id
1 'polypeptide(L)'
;MNKKVIIFMLIWLFIVGSVYAQLPIPPPVVKPFADSRDWMLVETVEYSIGNSGVTIIVPKGFVTDFASIPQPLWSFGLSPYGRFSKAAIVHDYLYWKQDCTREQADNLLLIAMKESGVSRSQQSEIYVGVRAGGETAWESNRKDRAAGLIKIIPDDRLNFPYEINWPDYRKQLFDLGVKEPQTTDPSAYCSFGNSADVP
;
A
#
# COMPACT_ATOMS: atom_id res chain seq x y z
N MET A 1 -23.88 66.10 -37.38
CA MET A 1 -24.23 64.68 -37.27
C MET A 1 -23.09 63.95 -36.56
N ASN A 2 -23.23 63.77 -35.22
CA ASN A 2 -22.18 63.14 -34.40
C ASN A 2 -22.47 61.65 -34.24
N LYS A 3 -21.60 60.82 -34.83
CA LYS A 3 -21.63 59.41 -34.62
C LYS A 3 -20.81 59.05 -33.36
N LYS A 4 -21.48 58.68 -32.27
CA LYS A 4 -20.84 58.14 -31.08
C LYS A 4 -20.45 56.69 -31.40
N VAL A 5 -19.16 56.40 -31.43
CA VAL A 5 -18.59 55.07 -31.47
C VAL A 5 -18.57 54.54 -30.07
N ILE A 6 -19.37 53.53 -29.77
CA ILE A 6 -19.35 52.79 -28.50
C ILE A 6 -18.34 51.67 -28.66
N ILE A 7 -17.20 51.78 -27.98
CA ILE A 7 -16.19 50.74 -27.89
C ILE A 7 -16.60 49.80 -26.74
N PHE A 8 -17.08 48.59 -27.09
CA PHE A 8 -17.28 47.51 -26.13
C PHE A 8 -15.92 46.90 -25.80
N MET A 9 -15.40 47.19 -24.60
CA MET A 9 -14.20 46.60 -24.05
C MET A 9 -14.60 45.26 -23.41
N LEU A 10 -14.41 44.15 -24.12
CA LEU A 10 -14.57 42.78 -23.57
C LEU A 10 -13.43 42.50 -22.59
N ILE A 11 -13.71 42.63 -21.29
CA ILE A 11 -12.82 42.20 -20.24
C ILE A 11 -12.91 40.68 -20.15
N TRP A 12 -11.92 40.00 -20.70
CA TRP A 12 -11.70 38.56 -20.46
C TRP A 12 -11.15 38.38 -19.03
N LEU A 13 -12.01 38.01 -18.10
CA LEU A 13 -11.57 37.55 -16.78
C LEU A 13 -10.91 36.17 -16.97
N PHE A 14 -9.58 36.14 -17.02
CA PHE A 14 -8.84 34.89 -16.82
C PHE A 14 -9.00 34.47 -15.36
N ILE A 15 -9.92 33.52 -15.11
CA ILE A 15 -9.96 32.78 -13.85
C ILE A 15 -8.73 31.85 -13.90
N VAL A 16 -7.62 32.30 -13.32
CA VAL A 16 -6.46 31.43 -13.05
C VAL A 16 -6.89 30.52 -11.90
N GLY A 17 -7.51 29.41 -12.25
CA GLY A 17 -7.71 28.33 -11.31
C GLY A 17 -6.34 27.87 -10.82
N SER A 18 -6.05 28.07 -9.53
CA SER A 18 -4.85 27.51 -8.91
C SER A 18 -4.94 25.98 -9.00
N VAL A 19 -4.27 25.42 -9.99
CA VAL A 19 -4.02 23.97 -10.04
C VAL A 19 -3.03 23.71 -8.89
N TYR A 20 -3.55 23.31 -7.75
CA TYR A 20 -2.71 22.74 -6.70
C TYR A 20 -2.13 21.45 -7.28
N ALA A 21 -0.90 21.51 -7.75
CA ALA A 21 -0.14 20.31 -8.09
C ALA A 21 -0.05 19.49 -6.81
N GLN A 22 -0.79 18.40 -6.76
CA GLN A 22 -0.73 17.46 -5.65
C GLN A 22 0.70 16.95 -5.60
N LEU A 23 1.40 17.24 -4.50
CA LEU A 23 2.77 16.79 -4.31
C LEU A 23 2.81 15.28 -4.50
N PRO A 24 3.79 14.74 -5.23
CA PRO A 24 3.89 13.30 -5.43
C PRO A 24 4.01 12.63 -4.05
N ILE A 25 3.19 11.59 -3.83
CA ILE A 25 3.27 10.77 -2.61
C ILE A 25 4.69 10.19 -2.56
N PRO A 26 5.49 10.45 -1.52
CA PRO A 26 6.83 9.93 -1.44
C PRO A 26 6.80 8.40 -1.48
N PRO A 27 7.70 7.76 -2.26
CA PRO A 27 7.78 6.31 -2.28
C PRO A 27 8.18 5.78 -0.90
N PRO A 28 7.72 4.58 -0.52
CA PRO A 28 8.15 3.95 0.74
C PRO A 28 9.65 3.69 0.74
N VAL A 29 10.30 3.87 1.88
CA VAL A 29 11.71 3.57 2.05
C VAL A 29 11.86 2.11 2.48
N VAL A 30 12.51 1.31 1.63
CA VAL A 30 12.64 -0.14 1.82
C VAL A 30 14.09 -0.61 1.69
N LYS A 31 14.44 -1.68 2.41
CA LYS A 31 15.71 -2.39 2.30
C LYS A 31 15.44 -3.77 1.67
N PRO A 32 16.06 -4.11 0.53
CA PRO A 32 15.87 -5.39 -0.12
C PRO A 32 16.54 -6.53 0.64
N PHE A 33 15.97 -7.73 0.54
CA PHE A 33 16.63 -9.00 0.82
C PHE A 33 17.33 -9.52 -0.45
N ALA A 34 18.22 -10.50 -0.30
CA ALA A 34 19.00 -11.04 -1.42
C ALA A 34 18.15 -11.79 -2.45
N ASP A 35 16.94 -12.23 -2.10
CA ASP A 35 16.00 -12.89 -3.02
C ASP A 35 15.40 -11.95 -4.07
N SER A 36 15.58 -10.64 -3.94
CA SER A 36 15.04 -9.60 -4.82
C SER A 36 13.50 -9.62 -4.95
N ARG A 37 12.81 -10.29 -4.04
CA ARG A 37 11.34 -10.38 -3.97
C ARG A 37 10.77 -9.71 -2.74
N ASP A 38 11.51 -9.84 -1.63
CA ASP A 38 11.08 -9.39 -0.33
C ASP A 38 11.85 -8.13 0.07
N TRP A 39 11.14 -7.17 0.67
CA TRP A 39 11.70 -5.90 1.14
C TRP A 39 11.20 -5.60 2.56
N MET A 40 12.09 -5.13 3.40
CA MET A 40 11.75 -4.65 4.73
C MET A 40 11.48 -3.15 4.68
N LEU A 41 10.42 -2.68 5.31
CA LEU A 41 10.18 -1.25 5.54
C LEU A 41 11.23 -0.68 6.49
N VAL A 42 11.93 0.37 6.06
CA VAL A 42 12.89 1.12 6.87
C VAL A 42 12.19 2.18 7.74
N GLU A 43 11.03 2.65 7.26
CA GLU A 43 10.18 3.64 7.92
C GLU A 43 8.73 3.13 7.99
N THR A 44 7.99 3.64 8.96
CA THR A 44 6.55 3.40 9.07
C THR A 44 5.83 3.98 7.86
N VAL A 45 4.88 3.22 7.30
CA VAL A 45 3.99 3.69 6.24
C VAL A 45 2.61 3.97 6.84
N GLU A 46 2.15 5.20 6.71
CA GLU A 46 0.82 5.62 7.13
C GLU A 46 -0.08 5.81 5.91
N TYR A 47 -1.26 5.23 5.96
CA TYR A 47 -2.29 5.38 4.94
C TYR A 47 -3.59 5.86 5.57
N SER A 48 -3.96 7.10 5.32
CA SER A 48 -5.25 7.68 5.74
C SER A 48 -6.32 7.35 4.71
N ILE A 49 -7.45 6.81 5.17
CA ILE A 49 -8.54 6.37 4.29
C ILE A 49 -9.45 7.56 3.98
N GLY A 50 -9.37 8.11 2.79
CA GLY A 50 -10.15 9.25 2.35
C GLY A 50 -10.07 10.41 3.33
N ASN A 51 -11.24 10.98 3.63
CA ASN A 51 -11.41 12.03 4.63
C ASN A 51 -11.97 11.49 5.96
N SER A 52 -11.88 10.18 6.20
CA SER A 52 -12.49 9.51 7.36
C SER A 52 -11.84 9.87 8.71
N GLY A 53 -10.60 10.38 8.68
CA GLY A 53 -9.77 10.55 9.87
C GLY A 53 -9.18 9.25 10.42
N VAL A 54 -9.40 8.11 9.74
CA VAL A 54 -8.86 6.80 10.12
C VAL A 54 -7.61 6.51 9.29
N THR A 55 -6.55 6.05 9.96
CA THR A 55 -5.25 5.76 9.34
C THR A 55 -4.87 4.31 9.63
N ILE A 56 -4.42 3.59 8.60
CA ILE A 56 -3.75 2.30 8.73
C ILE A 56 -2.25 2.56 8.86
N ILE A 57 -1.64 2.02 9.92
CA ILE A 57 -0.23 2.21 10.23
C ILE A 57 0.50 0.89 9.99
N VAL A 58 1.33 0.84 8.94
CA VAL A 58 2.21 -0.30 8.69
C VAL A 58 3.58 -0.01 9.32
N PRO A 59 3.98 -0.77 10.36
CA PRO A 59 5.17 -0.43 11.11
C PRO A 59 6.45 -0.65 10.28
N LYS A 60 7.50 0.09 10.59
CA LYS A 60 8.84 -0.24 10.12
C LYS A 60 9.20 -1.67 10.55
N GLY A 61 10.08 -2.33 9.80
CA GLY A 61 10.38 -3.75 10.02
C GLY A 61 9.40 -4.71 9.36
N PHE A 62 8.23 -4.23 8.89
CA PHE A 62 7.32 -5.08 8.12
C PHE A 62 7.95 -5.50 6.80
N VAL A 63 7.83 -6.79 6.47
CA VAL A 63 8.35 -7.36 5.22
C VAL A 63 7.21 -7.50 4.22
N THR A 64 7.41 -6.96 3.03
CA THR A 64 6.45 -6.92 1.92
C THR A 64 7.08 -7.48 0.65
N ASP A 65 6.28 -8.11 -0.18
CA ASP A 65 6.61 -8.49 -1.56
C ASP A 65 5.84 -7.64 -2.58
N PHE A 66 5.22 -6.54 -2.12
CA PHE A 66 4.38 -5.63 -2.89
C PHE A 66 3.21 -6.34 -3.59
N ALA A 67 2.48 -7.16 -2.84
CA ALA A 67 1.33 -7.93 -3.28
C ALA A 67 1.64 -8.99 -4.36
N SER A 68 2.87 -9.52 -4.37
CA SER A 68 3.30 -10.60 -5.29
C SER A 68 2.94 -10.38 -6.75
N ILE A 69 2.99 -9.12 -7.23
CA ILE A 69 2.65 -8.83 -8.63
C ILE A 69 3.66 -9.52 -9.54
N PRO A 70 3.23 -10.44 -10.42
CA PRO A 70 4.15 -11.12 -11.35
C PRO A 70 4.94 -10.14 -12.20
N GLN A 71 6.27 -10.33 -12.30
CA GLN A 71 7.16 -9.43 -13.06
C GLN A 71 6.69 -9.11 -14.49
N PRO A 72 6.10 -10.04 -15.28
CA PRO A 72 5.58 -9.69 -16.59
C PRO A 72 4.55 -8.57 -16.58
N LEU A 73 3.81 -8.39 -15.47
CA LEU A 73 2.80 -7.32 -15.33
C LEU A 73 3.44 -5.95 -15.04
N TRP A 74 4.71 -5.89 -14.62
CA TRP A 74 5.41 -4.63 -14.38
C TRP A 74 5.54 -3.78 -15.67
N SER A 75 5.67 -4.45 -16.83
CA SER A 75 5.72 -3.80 -18.14
C SER A 75 4.42 -3.07 -18.49
N PHE A 76 3.31 -3.44 -17.87
CA PHE A 76 2.00 -2.81 -18.03
C PHE A 76 1.74 -1.70 -16.98
N GLY A 77 2.80 -1.21 -16.32
CA GLY A 77 2.70 -0.15 -15.32
C GLY A 77 2.24 -0.62 -13.94
N LEU A 78 2.20 -1.93 -13.69
CA LEU A 78 1.92 -2.55 -12.40
C LEU A 78 3.20 -2.75 -11.57
N SER A 79 4.20 -1.89 -11.81
CA SER A 79 5.46 -1.93 -11.06
C SER A 79 5.22 -1.66 -9.56
N PRO A 80 5.83 -2.43 -8.66
CA PRO A 80 5.80 -2.16 -7.23
C PRO A 80 6.41 -0.80 -6.86
N TYR A 81 7.15 -0.17 -7.78
CA TYR A 81 7.85 1.11 -7.59
C TYR A 81 7.06 2.31 -8.13
N GLY A 82 5.80 2.48 -7.77
CA GLY A 82 4.99 3.56 -8.28
C GLY A 82 3.89 3.99 -7.32
N ARG A 83 2.87 4.61 -7.88
CA ARG A 83 1.68 5.03 -7.11
C ARG A 83 0.97 3.87 -6.41
N PHE A 84 1.17 2.65 -6.89
CA PHE A 84 0.61 1.42 -6.33
C PHE A 84 1.35 0.93 -5.08
N SER A 85 2.64 1.24 -4.91
CA SER A 85 3.50 0.63 -3.87
C SER A 85 2.94 0.77 -2.46
N LYS A 86 2.44 1.96 -2.10
CA LYS A 86 1.85 2.18 -0.77
C LYS A 86 0.58 1.35 -0.56
N ALA A 87 -0.29 1.26 -1.57
CA ALA A 87 -1.50 0.45 -1.53
C ALA A 87 -1.17 -1.06 -1.38
N ALA A 88 -0.14 -1.54 -2.10
CA ALA A 88 0.34 -2.92 -2.01
C ALA A 88 0.88 -3.25 -0.62
N ILE A 89 1.70 -2.39 -0.03
CA ILE A 89 2.24 -2.56 1.34
C ILE A 89 1.11 -2.65 2.36
N VAL A 90 0.13 -1.76 2.27
CA VAL A 90 -1.04 -1.77 3.15
C VAL A 90 -1.81 -3.08 3.01
N HIS A 91 -2.04 -3.54 1.77
CA HIS A 91 -2.72 -4.81 1.52
C HIS A 91 -1.97 -6.02 2.09
N ASP A 92 -0.65 -6.10 1.88
CA ASP A 92 0.19 -7.17 2.45
C ASP A 92 0.12 -7.18 3.98
N TYR A 93 0.09 -6.00 4.59
CA TYR A 93 -0.05 -5.86 6.04
C TYR A 93 -1.42 -6.35 6.52
N LEU A 94 -2.51 -5.98 5.86
CA LEU A 94 -3.86 -6.47 6.19
C LEU A 94 -3.98 -7.99 6.01
N TYR A 95 -3.32 -8.54 4.98
CA TYR A 95 -3.24 -9.99 4.75
C TYR A 95 -2.41 -10.71 5.81
N TRP A 96 -1.43 -10.04 6.40
CA TRP A 96 -0.67 -10.58 7.52
C TRP A 96 -1.45 -10.47 8.83
N LYS A 97 -1.99 -9.30 9.16
CA LYS A 97 -2.68 -9.03 10.41
C LYS A 97 -3.97 -9.85 10.57
N GLN A 98 -4.77 -9.93 9.52
CA GLN A 98 -6.05 -10.64 9.48
C GLN A 98 -7.05 -10.18 10.55
N ASP A 99 -6.98 -8.91 10.93
CA ASP A 99 -7.96 -8.27 11.82
C ASP A 99 -9.27 -7.97 11.06
N CYS A 100 -9.19 -7.81 9.74
CA CYS A 100 -10.31 -7.69 8.80
C CYS A 100 -10.62 -9.04 8.13
N THR A 101 -11.76 -9.12 7.44
CA THR A 101 -11.96 -10.20 6.47
C THR A 101 -11.09 -10.00 5.24
N ARG A 102 -10.80 -11.06 4.49
CA ARG A 102 -10.05 -10.97 3.23
C ARG A 102 -10.72 -10.02 2.24
N GLU A 103 -12.05 -10.07 2.15
CA GLU A 103 -12.82 -9.17 1.28
C GLU A 103 -12.64 -7.70 1.67
N GLN A 104 -12.69 -7.40 2.98
CA GLN A 104 -12.43 -6.04 3.47
C GLN A 104 -11.01 -5.58 3.13
N ALA A 105 -10.00 -6.45 3.28
CA ALA A 105 -8.62 -6.13 2.91
C ALA A 105 -8.48 -5.84 1.40
N ASP A 106 -9.13 -6.63 0.54
CA ASP A 106 -9.13 -6.44 -0.91
C ASP A 106 -9.86 -5.14 -1.31
N ASN A 107 -10.96 -4.80 -0.65
CA ASN A 107 -11.67 -3.54 -0.88
C ASN A 107 -10.85 -2.33 -0.44
N LEU A 108 -10.14 -2.42 0.69
CA LEU A 108 -9.23 -1.36 1.15
C LEU A 108 -8.05 -1.17 0.18
N LEU A 109 -7.54 -2.25 -0.45
CA LEU A 109 -6.56 -2.13 -1.54
C LEU A 109 -7.15 -1.30 -2.70
N LEU A 110 -8.39 -1.61 -3.13
CA LEU A 110 -9.01 -0.89 -4.24
C LEU A 110 -9.23 0.59 -3.89
N ILE A 111 -9.65 0.90 -2.67
CA ILE A 111 -9.77 2.28 -2.18
C ILE A 111 -8.40 2.99 -2.24
N ALA A 112 -7.36 2.38 -1.69
CA ALA A 112 -6.01 2.93 -1.67
C ALA A 112 -5.44 3.17 -3.08
N MET A 113 -5.74 2.28 -4.04
CA MET A 113 -5.37 2.46 -5.44
C MET A 113 -6.09 3.64 -6.09
N LYS A 114 -7.40 3.82 -5.82
CA LYS A 114 -8.18 4.95 -6.33
C LYS A 114 -7.58 6.28 -5.84
N GLU A 115 -7.30 6.37 -4.55
CA GLU A 115 -6.73 7.57 -3.92
C GLU A 115 -5.30 7.86 -4.39
N SER A 116 -4.53 6.83 -4.68
CA SER A 116 -3.17 6.96 -5.24
C SER A 116 -3.17 7.33 -6.72
N GLY A 117 -4.33 7.47 -7.36
CA GLY A 117 -4.44 7.81 -8.78
C GLY A 117 -3.94 6.71 -9.72
N VAL A 118 -4.05 5.45 -9.30
CA VAL A 118 -3.84 4.29 -10.19
C VAL A 118 -4.93 4.30 -11.27
N SER A 119 -4.60 3.96 -12.51
CA SER A 119 -5.58 3.96 -13.60
C SER A 119 -6.70 2.93 -13.38
N ARG A 120 -7.90 3.20 -13.88
CA ARG A 120 -9.06 2.29 -13.71
C ARG A 120 -8.81 0.89 -14.26
N SER A 121 -8.08 0.77 -15.38
CA SER A 121 -7.72 -0.54 -15.95
C SER A 121 -6.84 -1.33 -14.98
N GLN A 122 -5.76 -0.70 -14.46
CA GLN A 122 -4.87 -1.30 -13.50
C GLN A 122 -5.59 -1.68 -12.19
N GLN A 123 -6.47 -0.80 -11.68
CA GLN A 123 -7.29 -1.09 -10.51
C GLN A 123 -8.11 -2.38 -10.72
N SER A 124 -8.77 -2.50 -11.88
CA SER A 124 -9.61 -3.67 -12.19
C SER A 124 -8.76 -4.95 -12.31
N GLU A 125 -7.63 -4.90 -13.01
CA GLU A 125 -6.74 -6.04 -13.21
C GLU A 125 -6.18 -6.55 -11.88
N ILE A 126 -5.67 -5.64 -11.03
CA ILE A 126 -5.12 -5.99 -9.72
C ILE A 126 -6.23 -6.53 -8.81
N TYR A 127 -7.37 -5.84 -8.74
CA TYR A 127 -8.47 -6.25 -7.87
C TYR A 127 -9.01 -7.64 -8.23
N VAL A 128 -9.25 -7.90 -9.52
CA VAL A 128 -9.65 -9.23 -10.00
C VAL A 128 -8.58 -10.28 -9.66
N GLY A 129 -7.30 -9.94 -9.83
CA GLY A 129 -6.19 -10.83 -9.51
C GLY A 129 -6.15 -11.21 -8.02
N VAL A 130 -6.26 -10.25 -7.10
CA VAL A 130 -6.24 -10.53 -5.65
C VAL A 130 -7.51 -11.25 -5.20
N ARG A 131 -8.68 -10.94 -5.77
CA ARG A 131 -9.93 -11.67 -5.48
C ARG A 131 -9.85 -13.13 -5.91
N ALA A 132 -9.28 -13.41 -7.07
CA ALA A 132 -9.17 -14.76 -7.62
C ALA A 132 -8.04 -15.59 -6.97
N GLY A 133 -6.88 -14.98 -6.72
CA GLY A 133 -5.66 -15.69 -6.28
C GLY A 133 -5.27 -15.48 -4.83
N GLY A 134 -5.82 -14.50 -4.13
CA GLY A 134 -5.40 -14.09 -2.79
C GLY A 134 -5.67 -15.09 -1.67
N GLU A 135 -6.60 -16.05 -1.88
CA GLU A 135 -6.93 -17.06 -0.86
C GLU A 135 -5.71 -17.85 -0.41
N THR A 136 -4.86 -18.26 -1.36
CA THR A 136 -3.64 -19.03 -1.04
C THR A 136 -2.69 -18.23 -0.15
N ALA A 137 -2.48 -16.94 -0.46
CA ALA A 137 -1.62 -16.07 0.34
C ALA A 137 -2.23 -15.80 1.72
N TRP A 138 -3.55 -15.58 1.80
CA TRP A 138 -4.28 -15.41 3.05
C TRP A 138 -4.13 -16.60 3.99
N GLU A 139 -4.37 -17.80 3.46
CA GLU A 139 -4.23 -19.04 4.23
C GLU A 139 -2.78 -19.35 4.61
N SER A 140 -1.82 -19.04 3.74
CA SER A 140 -0.39 -19.18 4.06
C SER A 140 -0.01 -18.27 5.24
N ASN A 141 -0.39 -17.00 5.20
CA ASN A 141 -0.14 -16.06 6.30
C ASN A 141 -0.78 -16.54 7.62
N ARG A 142 -2.00 -17.09 7.56
CA ARG A 142 -2.68 -17.65 8.73
C ARG A 142 -1.88 -18.81 9.36
N LYS A 143 -1.38 -19.72 8.52
CA LYS A 143 -0.56 -20.87 8.97
C LYS A 143 0.77 -20.40 9.54
N ASP A 144 1.43 -19.45 8.88
CA ASP A 144 2.71 -18.91 9.33
C ASP A 144 2.60 -18.25 10.70
N ARG A 145 1.56 -17.43 10.91
CA ARG A 145 1.28 -16.80 12.21
C ARG A 145 0.99 -17.83 13.28
N ALA A 146 0.18 -18.84 12.96
CA ALA A 146 -0.13 -19.93 13.90
C ALA A 146 1.12 -20.73 14.27
N ALA A 147 2.09 -20.86 13.36
CA ALA A 147 3.38 -21.48 13.61
C ALA A 147 4.34 -20.59 14.43
N GLY A 148 3.99 -19.32 14.70
CA GLY A 148 4.82 -18.37 15.42
C GLY A 148 5.89 -17.68 14.57
N LEU A 149 5.79 -17.79 13.25
CA LEU A 149 6.63 -17.03 12.33
C LEU A 149 6.23 -15.54 12.36
N ILE A 150 7.20 -14.67 12.09
CA ILE A 150 7.00 -13.21 12.10
C ILE A 150 7.07 -12.64 10.67
N LYS A 151 6.44 -11.49 10.45
CA LYS A 151 6.57 -10.66 9.25
C LYS A 151 6.89 -9.20 9.59
N ILE A 152 6.92 -8.86 10.89
CA ILE A 152 7.40 -7.59 11.42
C ILE A 152 8.67 -7.85 12.22
N ILE A 153 9.80 -7.37 11.72
CA ILE A 153 11.11 -7.54 12.35
C ILE A 153 11.24 -6.51 13.47
N PRO A 154 11.60 -6.92 14.71
CA PRO A 154 11.82 -5.99 15.82
C PRO A 154 12.97 -5.02 15.56
N ASP A 155 12.93 -3.86 16.22
CA ASP A 155 13.89 -2.76 16.03
C ASP A 155 15.35 -3.15 16.23
N ASP A 156 15.64 -4.07 17.16
CA ASP A 156 16.99 -4.56 17.45
C ASP A 156 17.50 -5.57 16.40
N ARG A 157 16.68 -5.95 15.42
CA ARG A 157 16.97 -6.93 14.37
C ARG A 157 16.88 -6.38 12.95
N LEU A 158 16.71 -5.07 12.74
CA LEU A 158 16.58 -4.46 11.42
C LEU A 158 17.88 -4.46 10.61
N ASN A 159 19.02 -4.69 11.27
CA ASN A 159 20.33 -4.74 10.61
C ASN A 159 20.70 -6.19 10.28
N PHE A 160 20.40 -6.63 9.06
CA PHE A 160 20.73 -7.95 8.55
C PHE A 160 21.75 -7.88 7.39
N PRO A 161 22.53 -8.97 7.15
CA PRO A 161 23.48 -9.05 6.03
C PRO A 161 22.79 -8.91 4.67
N TYR A 162 23.47 -8.28 3.70
CA TYR A 162 22.91 -8.11 2.34
C TYR A 162 22.71 -9.42 1.58
N GLU A 163 23.49 -10.44 1.94
CA GLU A 163 23.49 -11.74 1.25
C GLU A 163 22.39 -12.68 1.74
N ILE A 164 21.63 -12.28 2.77
CA ILE A 164 20.58 -13.13 3.32
C ILE A 164 19.25 -12.91 2.57
N ASN A 165 18.56 -14.00 2.24
CA ASN A 165 17.18 -13.93 1.76
C ASN A 165 16.19 -13.90 2.93
N TRP A 166 14.96 -13.46 2.66
CA TRP A 166 13.94 -13.35 3.70
C TRP A 166 13.58 -14.70 4.37
N PRO A 167 13.33 -15.79 3.64
CA PRO A 167 13.01 -17.07 4.28
C PRO A 167 14.09 -17.55 5.25
N ASP A 168 15.37 -17.39 4.92
CA ASP A 168 16.48 -17.80 5.80
C ASP A 168 16.60 -16.88 7.01
N TYR A 169 16.46 -15.57 6.81
CA TYR A 169 16.48 -14.63 7.94
C TYR A 169 15.31 -14.85 8.89
N ARG A 170 14.11 -15.04 8.34
CA ARG A 170 12.90 -15.38 9.10
C ARG A 170 13.08 -16.63 9.93
N LYS A 171 13.71 -17.67 9.34
CA LYS A 171 14.04 -18.91 10.04
C LYS A 171 15.03 -18.66 11.20
N GLN A 172 16.10 -17.88 10.96
CA GLN A 172 17.06 -17.51 12.02
C GLN A 172 16.36 -16.80 13.17
N LEU A 173 15.48 -15.84 12.89
CA LEU A 173 14.73 -15.11 13.91
C LEU A 173 13.81 -16.08 14.71
N PHE A 174 13.18 -17.01 14.03
CA PHE A 174 12.33 -18.03 14.65
C PHE A 174 13.15 -18.96 15.56
N ASP A 175 14.28 -19.48 15.10
CA ASP A 175 15.18 -20.35 15.85
C ASP A 175 15.76 -19.65 17.11
N LEU A 176 15.94 -18.32 17.03
CA LEU A 176 16.34 -17.48 18.16
C LEU A 176 15.18 -17.13 19.13
N GLY A 177 13.96 -17.59 18.84
CA GLY A 177 12.78 -17.32 19.66
C GLY A 177 12.28 -15.87 19.58
N VAL A 178 12.70 -15.11 18.54
CA VAL A 178 12.28 -13.73 18.34
C VAL A 178 10.78 -13.69 18.08
N LYS A 179 10.08 -12.76 18.74
CA LYS A 179 8.63 -12.57 18.60
C LYS A 179 8.35 -11.29 17.87
N GLU A 180 7.24 -11.28 17.14
CA GLU A 180 6.74 -10.10 16.47
C GLU A 180 6.34 -9.01 17.48
N PRO A 181 6.69 -7.73 17.24
CA PRO A 181 6.24 -6.64 18.07
C PRO A 181 4.70 -6.57 18.12
N GLN A 182 4.15 -6.29 19.31
CA GLN A 182 2.71 -6.04 19.42
C GLN A 182 2.37 -4.71 18.76
N THR A 183 1.41 -4.73 17.83
CA THR A 183 0.86 -3.54 17.23
C THR A 183 -0.47 -3.21 17.89
N THR A 184 -0.64 -1.96 18.31
CA THR A 184 -1.86 -1.47 18.98
C THR A 184 -2.87 -0.88 18.00
N ASP A 185 -2.81 -1.27 16.76
CA ASP A 185 -3.62 -0.71 15.69
C ASP A 185 -5.10 -1.06 15.90
N PRO A 186 -6.00 -0.08 16.05
CA PRO A 186 -7.42 -0.38 16.16
C PRO A 186 -7.93 -0.89 14.81
N SER A 187 -8.59 -2.04 14.79
CA SER A 187 -9.21 -2.61 13.57
C SER A 187 -10.44 -1.81 13.05
N ALA A 188 -10.61 -0.58 13.54
CA ALA A 188 -11.70 0.32 13.10
C ALA A 188 -11.70 0.56 11.58
N TYR A 189 -10.53 0.50 10.94
CA TYR A 189 -10.39 0.63 9.49
C TYR A 189 -11.09 -0.48 8.70
N CYS A 190 -11.33 -1.65 9.28
CA CYS A 190 -11.96 -2.77 8.59
C CYS A 190 -13.35 -2.44 8.04
N SER A 191 -14.12 -1.63 8.77
CA SER A 191 -15.47 -1.24 8.36
C SER A 191 -15.50 -0.46 7.05
N PHE A 192 -14.44 0.27 6.71
CA PHE A 192 -14.31 0.97 5.43
C PHE A 192 -14.13 0.00 4.25
N GLY A 193 -13.68 -1.22 4.52
CA GLY A 193 -13.60 -2.30 3.53
C GLY A 193 -14.93 -3.02 3.25
N ASN A 194 -16.06 -2.63 3.87
CA ASN A 194 -17.37 -3.22 3.57
C ASN A 194 -17.86 -2.85 2.16
N SER A 195 -17.34 -1.79 1.58
CA SER A 195 -17.49 -1.46 0.16
C SER A 195 -16.14 -1.07 -0.43
N ALA A 196 -16.08 -0.97 -1.76
CA ALA A 196 -14.88 -0.49 -2.46
C ALA A 196 -14.96 1.02 -2.78
N ASP A 197 -15.89 1.75 -2.19
CA ASP A 197 -16.06 3.19 -2.40
C ASP A 197 -15.12 3.98 -1.47
N VAL A 198 -14.55 5.05 -2.01
CA VAL A 198 -13.72 5.98 -1.21
C VAL A 198 -14.64 6.77 -0.30
N PRO A 199 -14.44 6.73 1.03
CA PRO A 199 -15.25 7.45 2.00
C PRO A 199 -15.01 8.96 2.03
#